data_b4c63261bf50c083cd776d30903f1fb3
#
_entry.id   b4c63261bf50c083cd776d30903f1fb3
#
_cell.length_a   1.000
_cell.length_b   1.000
_cell.length_c   1.000
_cell.angle_alpha   90.00
_cell.angle_beta   90.00
_cell.angle_gamma   90.00
#
_symmetry.space_group_name_H-M   'P 1'
#
loop_
_entity.id
_entity.type
_entity.pdbx_description
1 polymer ?
#
loop_
_entity_poly.entity_id
_entity_poly.type
_entity_poly.pdbx_seq_one_letter_code
_entity_poly.pdbx_strand_id
1 'polypeptide(L)'
;MNSVISNVPKHLGLIIDGNRRFAKQLMLKPWKGHEWGAKKVEKLLNWCKELGVKELTLYAFSLENFDRPKNEFNYLMNLFKEEFTRLKDHPDLKDVKIRFIGKTQMFPKDVQDVMQELVDKTKDHSKFTVNVAMAYSGRAEILDATKKIASLVQSGKINVRDINDKLFSENLYIQSEPDLIIRTSESRLSGFLLWQGAYAEIEFLPNKLWPEFSKNDLIRCIQEYSKR
;
A
#
# COMPACT_ATOMS: atom_id res chain seq x y z
N MET A 1 30.12 6.09 -8.58
CA MET A 1 30.35 4.68 -8.22
C MET A 1 29.00 4.01 -8.08
N ASN A 2 28.60 3.16 -9.04
CA ASN A 2 27.41 2.33 -8.91
C ASN A 2 27.77 1.20 -7.93
N SER A 3 27.52 1.39 -6.62
CA SER A 3 27.57 0.28 -5.69
C SER A 3 26.50 -0.74 -6.14
N VAL A 4 26.94 -1.94 -6.48
CA VAL A 4 26.04 -3.05 -6.80
C VAL A 4 25.18 -3.28 -5.55
N ILE A 5 23.88 -3.14 -5.68
CA ILE A 5 22.94 -3.44 -4.59
C ILE A 5 22.96 -4.97 -4.45
N SER A 6 23.55 -5.46 -3.36
CA SER A 6 23.76 -6.91 -3.14
C SER A 6 22.49 -7.63 -2.64
N ASN A 7 21.61 -6.89 -1.95
CA ASN A 7 20.36 -7.44 -1.39
C ASN A 7 19.23 -6.45 -1.62
N VAL A 8 18.24 -6.87 -2.42
CA VAL A 8 17.03 -6.08 -2.74
C VAL A 8 15.85 -6.65 -1.96
N PRO A 9 15.04 -5.83 -1.26
CA PRO A 9 13.86 -6.31 -0.58
C PRO A 9 12.91 -6.97 -1.58
N LYS A 10 12.42 -8.16 -1.26
CA LYS A 10 11.43 -8.85 -2.09
C LYS A 10 10.09 -8.17 -1.99
N HIS A 11 9.70 -7.76 -0.78
CA HIS A 11 8.45 -7.05 -0.49
C HIS A 11 8.76 -5.68 0.12
N LEU A 12 8.31 -4.63 -0.56
CA LEU A 12 8.45 -3.24 -0.14
C LEU A 12 7.09 -2.70 0.33
N GLY A 13 7.01 -2.22 1.58
CA GLY A 13 5.91 -1.41 2.08
C GLY A 13 6.17 0.08 1.88
N LEU A 14 5.19 0.85 1.42
CA LEU A 14 5.37 2.29 1.22
C LEU A 14 4.17 3.10 1.70
N ILE A 15 4.44 4.05 2.64
CA ILE A 15 3.46 5.02 3.12
C ILE A 15 3.68 6.33 2.36
N ILE A 16 2.78 6.62 1.42
CA ILE A 16 2.86 7.72 0.46
C ILE A 16 2.28 9.03 1.02
N ASP A 17 2.95 9.59 2.03
CA ASP A 17 2.48 10.78 2.75
C ASP A 17 3.12 12.08 2.23
N GLY A 18 2.40 13.20 2.40
CA GLY A 18 2.88 14.53 2.06
C GLY A 18 2.18 15.21 0.88
N ASN A 19 1.22 14.55 0.20
CA ASN A 19 0.50 15.12 -0.95
C ASN A 19 -0.14 16.48 -0.64
N ARG A 20 -0.84 16.61 0.50
CA ARG A 20 -1.49 17.86 0.92
C ARG A 20 -0.49 18.98 1.21
N ARG A 21 0.64 18.64 1.85
CA ARG A 21 1.73 19.58 2.15
C ARG A 21 2.38 20.08 0.87
N PHE A 22 2.61 19.20 -0.09
CA PHE A 22 3.12 19.53 -1.41
C PHE A 22 2.21 20.52 -2.16
N ALA A 23 0.89 20.26 -2.21
CA ALA A 23 -0.06 21.19 -2.83
C ALA A 23 -0.03 22.56 -2.16
N LYS A 24 0.07 22.63 -0.82
CA LYS A 24 0.18 23.90 -0.09
C LYS A 24 1.44 24.68 -0.44
N GLN A 25 2.60 24.02 -0.64
CA GLN A 25 3.82 24.69 -1.11
C GLN A 25 3.64 25.33 -2.49
N LEU A 26 2.79 24.73 -3.33
CA LEU A 26 2.43 25.27 -4.66
C LEU A 26 1.25 26.25 -4.61
N MET A 27 0.80 26.68 -3.42
CA MET A 27 -0.38 27.56 -3.21
C MET A 27 -1.67 27.00 -3.84
N LEU A 28 -1.79 25.67 -3.93
CA LEU A 28 -2.96 24.98 -4.45
C LEU A 28 -3.85 24.45 -3.32
N LYS A 29 -5.09 24.10 -3.66
CA LYS A 29 -5.98 23.38 -2.73
C LYS A 29 -5.32 22.07 -2.28
N PRO A 30 -5.35 21.71 -0.98
CA PRO A 30 -4.57 20.60 -0.43
C PRO A 30 -4.77 19.27 -1.16
N TRP A 31 -5.99 18.97 -1.60
CA TRP A 31 -6.30 17.70 -2.28
C TRP A 31 -5.75 17.61 -3.70
N LYS A 32 -5.41 18.72 -4.35
CA LYS A 32 -4.78 18.72 -5.67
C LYS A 32 -3.44 17.98 -5.69
N GLY A 33 -2.72 17.94 -4.57
CA GLY A 33 -1.45 17.21 -4.46
C GLY A 33 -1.55 15.72 -4.74
N HIS A 34 -2.74 15.13 -4.59
CA HIS A 34 -2.94 13.69 -4.86
C HIS A 34 -2.80 13.33 -6.34
N GLU A 35 -3.04 14.25 -7.27
CA GLU A 35 -2.80 14.04 -8.70
C GLU A 35 -1.31 13.81 -9.00
N TRP A 36 -0.41 14.61 -8.37
CA TRP A 36 1.04 14.38 -8.47
C TRP A 36 1.45 13.08 -7.80
N GLY A 37 0.82 12.78 -6.66
CA GLY A 37 1.05 11.53 -5.96
C GLY A 37 0.67 10.30 -6.80
N ALA A 38 -0.45 10.32 -7.50
CA ALA A 38 -0.88 9.23 -8.39
C ALA A 38 0.13 9.03 -9.53
N LYS A 39 0.52 10.10 -10.25
CA LYS A 39 1.55 10.04 -11.29
C LYS A 39 2.91 9.53 -10.77
N LYS A 40 3.22 9.78 -9.49
CA LYS A 40 4.43 9.27 -8.86
C LYS A 40 4.35 7.76 -8.62
N VAL A 41 3.16 7.22 -8.30
CA VAL A 41 2.97 5.77 -8.14
C VAL A 41 3.35 5.02 -9.42
N GLU A 42 2.95 5.49 -10.59
CA GLU A 42 3.32 4.85 -11.87
C GLU A 42 4.85 4.75 -12.04
N LYS A 43 5.55 5.87 -11.77
CA LYS A 43 7.02 5.86 -11.83
C LYS A 43 7.62 4.88 -10.82
N LEU A 44 7.06 4.81 -9.60
CA LEU A 44 7.50 3.88 -8.57
C LEU A 44 7.35 2.42 -9.01
N LEU A 45 6.24 2.04 -9.65
CA LEU A 45 6.04 0.68 -10.16
C LEU A 45 7.16 0.25 -11.10
N ASN A 46 7.54 1.15 -12.00
CA ASN A 46 8.65 0.89 -12.93
C ASN A 46 10.00 0.80 -12.21
N TRP A 47 10.28 1.69 -11.25
CA TRP A 47 11.51 1.62 -10.45
C TRP A 47 11.61 0.32 -9.64
N CYS A 48 10.49 -0.12 -9.02
CA CYS A 48 10.45 -1.38 -8.29
C CYS A 48 10.75 -2.58 -9.19
N LYS A 49 10.13 -2.64 -10.38
CA LYS A 49 10.39 -3.69 -11.37
C LYS A 49 11.86 -3.71 -11.82
N GLU A 50 12.42 -2.54 -12.17
CA GLU A 50 13.81 -2.40 -12.60
C GLU A 50 14.81 -2.80 -11.51
N LEU A 51 14.50 -2.53 -10.23
CA LEU A 51 15.35 -2.88 -9.09
C LEU A 51 15.17 -4.33 -8.61
N GLY A 52 14.18 -5.06 -9.14
CA GLY A 52 13.98 -6.47 -8.83
C GLY A 52 13.06 -6.75 -7.63
N VAL A 53 12.38 -5.73 -7.09
CA VAL A 53 11.32 -5.90 -6.08
C VAL A 53 10.22 -6.78 -6.66
N LYS A 54 9.68 -7.72 -5.87
CA LYS A 54 8.66 -8.69 -6.32
C LYS A 54 7.26 -8.34 -5.86
N GLU A 55 7.17 -7.64 -4.73
CA GLU A 55 5.91 -7.24 -4.14
C GLU A 55 6.00 -5.81 -3.59
N LEU A 56 4.96 -5.03 -3.79
CA LEU A 56 4.83 -3.66 -3.30
C LEU A 56 3.49 -3.51 -2.59
N THR A 57 3.49 -3.02 -1.35
CA THR A 57 2.27 -2.64 -0.64
C THR A 57 2.24 -1.13 -0.44
N LEU A 58 1.21 -0.47 -0.99
CA LEU A 58 1.03 0.98 -0.92
C LEU A 58 -0.06 1.35 0.08
N TYR A 59 0.25 2.22 1.04
CA TYR A 59 -0.76 2.80 1.92
C TYR A 59 -1.43 3.99 1.23
N ALA A 60 -2.48 3.72 0.44
CA ALA A 60 -3.11 4.73 -0.40
C ALA A 60 -4.23 5.49 0.31
N PHE A 61 -5.05 4.81 1.15
CA PHE A 61 -6.17 5.42 1.86
C PHE A 61 -6.44 4.72 3.18
N SER A 62 -6.23 5.42 4.29
CA SER A 62 -6.50 4.87 5.64
C SER A 62 -7.98 5.00 6.01
N LEU A 63 -8.42 4.25 7.06
CA LEU A 63 -9.77 4.39 7.60
C LEU A 63 -10.04 5.81 8.11
N GLU A 64 -9.06 6.45 8.73
CA GLU A 64 -9.17 7.82 9.24
C GLU A 64 -9.36 8.85 8.11
N ASN A 65 -9.07 8.50 6.87
CA ASN A 65 -9.29 9.41 5.72
C ASN A 65 -10.77 9.57 5.35
N PHE A 66 -11.67 8.74 5.87
CA PHE A 66 -13.11 8.95 5.73
C PHE A 66 -13.60 10.17 6.51
N ASP A 67 -12.88 10.61 7.55
CA ASP A 67 -13.19 11.82 8.33
C ASP A 67 -12.77 13.12 7.64
N ARG A 68 -12.24 13.05 6.43
CA ARG A 68 -11.88 14.23 5.63
C ARG A 68 -13.10 15.05 5.24
N PRO A 69 -12.95 16.39 5.03
CA PRO A 69 -14.04 17.22 4.54
C PRO A 69 -14.67 16.63 3.26
N LYS A 70 -16.00 16.67 3.18
CA LYS A 70 -16.78 16.04 2.10
C LYS A 70 -16.28 16.37 0.68
N ASN A 71 -15.88 17.63 0.45
CA ASN A 71 -15.36 18.06 -0.84
C ASN A 71 -14.02 17.37 -1.18
N GLU A 72 -13.14 17.19 -0.19
CA GLU A 72 -11.88 16.47 -0.38
C GLU A 72 -12.14 14.98 -0.61
N PHE A 73 -13.01 14.39 0.20
CA PHE A 73 -13.40 12.99 0.05
C PHE A 73 -13.97 12.71 -1.36
N ASN A 74 -14.96 13.47 -1.80
CA ASN A 74 -15.56 13.29 -3.12
C ASN A 74 -14.53 13.45 -4.24
N TYR A 75 -13.63 14.42 -4.11
CA TYR A 75 -12.53 14.61 -5.05
C TYR A 75 -11.63 13.37 -5.14
N LEU A 76 -11.27 12.79 -4.00
CA LEU A 76 -10.44 11.58 -3.96
C LEU A 76 -11.16 10.37 -4.56
N MET A 77 -12.47 10.22 -4.33
CA MET A 77 -13.26 9.14 -4.93
C MET A 77 -13.25 9.22 -6.46
N ASN A 78 -13.44 10.42 -7.01
CA ASN A 78 -13.35 10.64 -8.45
C ASN A 78 -11.94 10.35 -8.98
N LEU A 79 -10.90 10.83 -8.30
CA LEU A 79 -9.51 10.58 -8.66
C LEU A 79 -9.18 9.07 -8.67
N PHE A 80 -9.61 8.32 -7.66
CA PHE A 80 -9.40 6.86 -7.62
C PHE A 80 -10.12 6.17 -8.79
N LYS A 81 -11.37 6.54 -9.06
CA LYS A 81 -12.12 6.00 -10.19
C LYS A 81 -11.42 6.26 -11.52
N GLU A 82 -10.99 7.50 -11.76
CA GLU A 82 -10.27 7.91 -12.98
C GLU A 82 -8.94 7.14 -13.12
N GLU A 83 -8.12 7.12 -12.06
CA GLU A 83 -6.80 6.49 -12.09
C GLU A 83 -6.90 4.96 -12.24
N PHE A 84 -7.81 4.29 -11.53
CA PHE A 84 -7.97 2.84 -11.67
C PHE A 84 -8.56 2.46 -13.03
N THR A 85 -9.46 3.28 -13.60
CA THR A 85 -9.96 3.09 -14.97
C THR A 85 -8.82 3.22 -15.97
N ARG A 86 -8.00 4.26 -15.86
CA ARG A 86 -6.86 4.49 -16.74
C ARG A 86 -5.80 3.38 -16.63
N LEU A 87 -5.55 2.90 -15.44
CA LEU A 87 -4.60 1.82 -15.20
C LEU A 87 -4.99 0.51 -15.88
N LYS A 88 -6.27 0.20 -16.06
CA LYS A 88 -6.71 -1.07 -16.68
C LYS A 88 -6.06 -1.35 -18.03
N ASP A 89 -5.81 -0.32 -18.82
CA ASP A 89 -5.25 -0.44 -20.17
C ASP A 89 -3.80 0.06 -20.26
N HIS A 90 -3.19 0.37 -19.11
CA HIS A 90 -1.84 0.91 -19.09
C HIS A 90 -0.79 -0.18 -19.36
N PRO A 91 0.15 0.04 -20.30
CA PRO A 91 1.16 -0.98 -20.65
C PRO A 91 2.05 -1.38 -19.46
N ASP A 92 2.22 -0.51 -18.48
CA ASP A 92 3.01 -0.81 -17.26
C ASP A 92 2.38 -1.88 -16.37
N LEU A 93 1.08 -2.21 -16.56
CA LEU A 93 0.42 -3.31 -15.87
C LEU A 93 0.70 -4.69 -16.49
N LYS A 94 1.42 -4.75 -17.60
CA LYS A 94 1.87 -6.04 -18.13
C LYS A 94 2.62 -6.80 -17.04
N ASP A 95 2.15 -8.02 -16.75
CA ASP A 95 2.72 -8.90 -15.73
C ASP A 95 2.61 -8.41 -14.28
N VAL A 96 1.79 -7.37 -14.00
CA VAL A 96 1.52 -6.84 -12.65
C VAL A 96 0.19 -7.37 -12.14
N LYS A 97 0.21 -8.06 -10.99
CA LYS A 97 -0.98 -8.47 -10.25
C LYS A 97 -1.38 -7.38 -9.28
N ILE A 98 -2.62 -6.87 -9.38
CA ILE A 98 -3.17 -5.87 -8.46
C ILE A 98 -4.08 -6.57 -7.44
N ARG A 99 -3.94 -6.17 -6.18
CA ARG A 99 -4.83 -6.54 -5.08
C ARG A 99 -5.23 -5.29 -4.31
N PHE A 100 -6.46 -5.22 -3.86
CA PHE A 100 -6.90 -4.22 -2.89
C PHE A 100 -7.09 -4.88 -1.53
N ILE A 101 -6.49 -4.30 -0.49
CA ILE A 101 -6.57 -4.79 0.88
C ILE A 101 -7.18 -3.73 1.79
N GLY A 102 -8.01 -4.15 2.73
CA GLY A 102 -8.74 -3.27 3.66
C GLY A 102 -10.26 -3.42 3.52
N LYS A 103 -11.00 -2.45 4.06
CA LYS A 103 -12.48 -2.43 4.06
C LYS A 103 -13.03 -1.80 2.77
N THR A 104 -12.71 -2.39 1.63
CA THR A 104 -13.04 -1.85 0.31
C THR A 104 -14.54 -1.65 0.07
N GLN A 105 -15.38 -2.40 0.80
CA GLN A 105 -16.85 -2.25 0.79
C GLN A 105 -17.35 -0.91 1.33
N MET A 106 -16.49 -0.12 2.00
CA MET A 106 -16.85 1.23 2.48
C MET A 106 -16.80 2.30 1.38
N PHE A 107 -16.18 2.01 0.23
CA PHE A 107 -16.15 2.95 -0.90
C PHE A 107 -17.49 3.01 -1.64
N PRO A 108 -17.77 4.11 -2.38
CA PRO A 108 -18.89 4.18 -3.31
C PRO A 108 -18.86 3.01 -4.31
N LYS A 109 -20.04 2.54 -4.73
CA LYS A 109 -20.18 1.33 -5.56
C LYS A 109 -19.38 1.43 -6.87
N ASP A 110 -19.41 2.58 -7.52
CA ASP A 110 -18.68 2.83 -8.77
C ASP A 110 -17.14 2.74 -8.61
N VAL A 111 -16.59 3.10 -7.43
CA VAL A 111 -15.18 2.90 -7.11
C VAL A 111 -14.89 1.42 -6.87
N GLN A 112 -15.77 0.71 -6.14
CA GLN A 112 -15.65 -0.73 -5.91
C GLN A 112 -15.65 -1.50 -7.24
N ASP A 113 -16.52 -1.14 -8.17
CA ASP A 113 -16.65 -1.81 -9.46
C ASP A 113 -15.36 -1.69 -10.29
N VAL A 114 -14.79 -0.49 -10.36
CA VAL A 114 -13.51 -0.28 -11.08
C VAL A 114 -12.35 -1.02 -10.40
N MET A 115 -12.33 -1.08 -9.06
CA MET A 115 -11.34 -1.88 -8.31
C MET A 115 -11.46 -3.36 -8.65
N GLN A 116 -12.68 -3.90 -8.68
CA GLN A 116 -12.92 -5.31 -9.02
C GLN A 116 -12.52 -5.63 -10.46
N GLU A 117 -12.89 -4.78 -11.41
CA GLU A 117 -12.48 -4.93 -12.82
C GLU A 117 -10.95 -4.98 -12.98
N LEU A 118 -10.23 -4.13 -12.23
CA LEU A 118 -8.76 -4.10 -12.26
C LEU A 118 -8.15 -5.38 -11.66
N VAL A 119 -8.72 -5.90 -10.56
CA VAL A 119 -8.32 -7.18 -9.97
C VAL A 119 -8.56 -8.32 -10.96
N ASP A 120 -9.76 -8.40 -11.56
CA ASP A 120 -10.12 -9.48 -12.50
C ASP A 120 -9.22 -9.49 -13.73
N LYS A 121 -8.87 -8.31 -14.24
CA LYS A 121 -7.98 -8.17 -15.40
C LYS A 121 -6.54 -8.61 -15.10
N THR A 122 -6.09 -8.48 -13.85
CA THR A 122 -4.68 -8.72 -13.47
C THR A 122 -4.47 -9.98 -12.63
N LYS A 123 -5.53 -10.75 -12.29
CA LYS A 123 -5.48 -11.88 -11.35
C LYS A 123 -4.49 -12.99 -11.74
N ASP A 124 -4.31 -13.22 -13.05
CA ASP A 124 -3.46 -14.26 -13.58
C ASP A 124 -2.00 -13.82 -13.78
N HIS A 125 -1.68 -12.55 -13.55
CA HIS A 125 -0.30 -12.06 -13.56
C HIS A 125 0.44 -12.48 -12.28
N SER A 126 1.77 -12.68 -12.39
CA SER A 126 2.55 -13.25 -11.28
C SER A 126 3.97 -12.68 -11.12
N LYS A 127 4.44 -11.86 -12.06
CA LYS A 127 5.85 -11.39 -12.00
C LYS A 127 6.08 -10.30 -10.96
N PHE A 128 5.09 -9.44 -10.73
CA PHE A 128 5.13 -8.36 -9.76
C PHE A 128 3.75 -8.18 -9.13
N THR A 129 3.66 -8.17 -7.81
CA THR A 129 2.41 -7.97 -7.09
C THR A 129 2.35 -6.58 -6.48
N VAL A 130 1.23 -5.91 -6.64
CA VAL A 130 0.96 -4.61 -6.00
C VAL A 130 -0.29 -4.72 -5.15
N ASN A 131 -0.13 -4.56 -3.84
CA ASN A 131 -1.23 -4.48 -2.89
C ASN A 131 -1.50 -2.99 -2.62
N VAL A 132 -2.72 -2.56 -2.88
CA VAL A 132 -3.17 -1.19 -2.61
C VAL A 132 -4.03 -1.21 -1.36
N ALA A 133 -3.50 -0.69 -0.25
CA ALA A 133 -4.21 -0.60 1.02
C ALA A 133 -5.21 0.56 0.98
N MET A 134 -6.51 0.20 0.89
CA MET A 134 -7.65 1.08 0.71
C MET A 134 -8.66 0.88 1.84
N ALA A 135 -9.10 1.96 2.50
CA ALA A 135 -9.87 1.88 3.75
C ALA A 135 -9.18 0.95 4.77
N TYR A 136 -7.87 1.07 4.86
CA TYR A 136 -7.03 0.15 5.62
C TYR A 136 -6.66 0.74 6.98
N SER A 137 -6.57 -0.14 7.97
CA SER A 137 -5.92 0.11 9.26
C SER A 137 -5.46 -1.23 9.82
N GLY A 138 -4.21 -1.36 10.23
CA GLY A 138 -3.70 -2.60 10.82
C GLY A 138 -4.41 -2.98 12.10
N ARG A 139 -4.92 -2.01 12.88
CA ARG A 139 -5.78 -2.31 14.04
C ARG A 139 -7.09 -2.96 13.61
N ALA A 140 -7.72 -2.45 12.55
CA ALA A 140 -8.96 -3.03 12.03
C ALA A 140 -8.71 -4.41 11.43
N GLU A 141 -7.61 -4.61 10.72
CA GLU A 141 -7.19 -5.90 10.18
C GLU A 141 -7.03 -6.96 11.27
N ILE A 142 -6.30 -6.62 12.36
CA ILE A 142 -6.11 -7.50 13.53
C ILE A 142 -7.46 -7.85 14.16
N LEU A 143 -8.35 -6.87 14.37
CA LEU A 143 -9.67 -7.10 14.93
C LEU A 143 -10.54 -7.97 14.01
N ASP A 144 -10.49 -7.79 12.71
CA ASP A 144 -11.26 -8.58 11.76
C ASP A 144 -10.72 -10.03 11.69
N ALA A 145 -9.40 -10.24 11.73
CA ALA A 145 -8.78 -11.56 11.85
C ALA A 145 -9.21 -12.26 13.16
N THR A 146 -9.16 -11.54 14.29
CA THR A 146 -9.60 -12.06 15.60
C THR A 146 -11.06 -12.50 15.56
N LYS A 147 -11.96 -11.71 14.98
CA LYS A 147 -13.38 -12.06 14.84
C LYS A 147 -13.59 -13.29 13.96
N LYS A 148 -12.85 -13.43 12.85
CA LYS A 148 -12.90 -14.63 12.00
C LYS A 148 -12.47 -15.87 12.78
N ILE A 149 -11.36 -15.82 13.50
CA ILE A 149 -10.84 -16.92 14.30
C ILE A 149 -11.84 -17.29 15.41
N ALA A 150 -12.37 -16.29 16.13
CA ALA A 150 -13.39 -16.53 17.16
C ALA A 150 -14.63 -17.24 16.59
N SER A 151 -15.09 -16.87 15.39
CA SER A 151 -16.21 -17.52 14.71
C SER A 151 -15.87 -18.96 14.30
N LEU A 152 -14.63 -19.25 13.90
CA LEU A 152 -14.17 -20.61 13.61
C LEU A 152 -14.17 -21.48 14.87
N VAL A 153 -13.72 -20.95 16.00
CA VAL A 153 -13.76 -21.63 17.31
C VAL A 153 -15.21 -21.87 17.73
N GLN A 154 -16.05 -20.85 17.67
CA GLN A 154 -17.46 -20.95 18.04
C GLN A 154 -18.23 -22.00 17.23
N SER A 155 -17.89 -22.13 15.93
CA SER A 155 -18.50 -23.12 15.04
C SER A 155 -17.89 -24.51 15.13
N GLY A 156 -16.91 -24.73 16.02
CA GLY A 156 -16.23 -26.02 16.22
C GLY A 156 -15.30 -26.42 15.08
N LYS A 157 -14.98 -25.52 14.15
CA LYS A 157 -14.07 -25.78 13.02
C LYS A 157 -12.61 -25.87 13.44
N ILE A 158 -12.24 -25.17 14.52
CA ILE A 158 -10.92 -25.21 15.15
C ILE A 158 -11.09 -25.16 16.67
N ASN A 159 -10.05 -25.56 17.44
CA ASN A 159 -9.99 -25.38 18.88
C ASN A 159 -9.16 -24.15 19.24
N VAL A 160 -9.37 -23.58 20.44
CA VAL A 160 -8.55 -22.47 20.93
C VAL A 160 -7.05 -22.81 20.92
N ARG A 161 -6.68 -24.05 21.23
CA ARG A 161 -5.28 -24.55 21.21
C ARG A 161 -4.63 -24.56 19.83
N ASP A 162 -5.42 -24.51 18.76
CA ASP A 162 -4.94 -24.51 17.38
C ASP A 162 -4.54 -23.08 16.92
N ILE A 163 -4.88 -22.06 17.73
CA ILE A 163 -4.53 -20.65 17.42
C ILE A 163 -3.03 -20.46 17.63
N ASN A 164 -2.35 -20.11 16.52
CA ASN A 164 -0.93 -19.81 16.46
C ASN A 164 -0.65 -18.71 15.41
N ASP A 165 0.59 -18.27 15.30
CA ASP A 165 0.99 -17.18 14.39
C ASP A 165 0.61 -17.46 12.95
N LYS A 166 0.76 -18.70 12.48
CA LYS A 166 0.40 -19.12 11.12
C LYS A 166 -1.09 -18.96 10.87
N LEU A 167 -1.92 -19.53 11.74
CA LEU A 167 -3.38 -19.43 11.63
C LEU A 167 -3.83 -17.97 11.70
N PHE A 168 -3.21 -17.17 12.57
CA PHE A 168 -3.54 -15.75 12.67
C PHE A 168 -3.20 -15.00 11.39
N SER A 169 -1.99 -15.19 10.85
CA SER A 169 -1.52 -14.57 9.61
C SER A 169 -2.38 -14.95 8.40
N GLU A 170 -2.85 -16.21 8.30
CA GLU A 170 -3.76 -16.68 7.26
C GLU A 170 -5.12 -15.98 7.26
N ASN A 171 -5.53 -15.36 8.37
CA ASN A 171 -6.79 -14.62 8.50
C ASN A 171 -6.65 -13.11 8.34
N LEU A 172 -5.44 -12.59 8.13
CA LEU A 172 -5.19 -11.18 7.81
C LEU A 172 -5.59 -10.86 6.35
N TYR A 173 -5.65 -9.58 6.02
CA TYR A 173 -5.95 -9.13 4.64
C TYR A 173 -4.82 -9.47 3.66
N ILE A 174 -3.58 -9.51 4.16
CA ILE A 174 -2.38 -9.87 3.43
C ILE A 174 -1.49 -10.75 4.32
N GLN A 175 -0.92 -11.82 3.75
CA GLN A 175 -0.08 -12.76 4.46
C GLN A 175 1.42 -12.51 4.28
N SER A 176 1.81 -11.83 3.20
CA SER A 176 3.22 -11.52 2.94
C SER A 176 3.73 -10.43 3.87
N GLU A 177 4.94 -10.64 4.37
CA GLU A 177 5.64 -9.72 5.27
C GLU A 177 6.56 -8.80 4.46
N PRO A 178 6.57 -7.46 4.72
CA PRO A 178 7.50 -6.58 4.07
C PRO A 178 8.91 -6.74 4.65
N ASP A 179 9.92 -6.75 3.79
CA ASP A 179 11.32 -6.70 4.19
C ASP A 179 11.73 -5.26 4.58
N LEU A 180 11.20 -4.28 3.85
CA LEU A 180 11.48 -2.85 4.04
C LEU A 180 10.19 -2.05 3.99
N ILE A 181 9.98 -1.16 4.95
CA ILE A 181 8.91 -0.15 4.94
C ILE A 181 9.53 1.23 4.80
N ILE A 182 9.11 1.99 3.80
CA ILE A 182 9.53 3.38 3.61
C ILE A 182 8.34 4.30 3.89
N ARG A 183 8.56 5.37 4.64
CA ARG A 183 7.57 6.43 4.81
C ARG A 183 8.13 7.79 4.51
N THR A 184 7.43 8.55 3.65
CA THR A 184 7.70 9.96 3.40
C THR A 184 6.98 10.85 4.41
N SER A 185 7.57 12.03 4.72
CA SER A 185 6.89 13.16 5.39
C SER A 185 6.67 13.05 6.89
N GLU A 186 6.78 11.86 7.48
CA GLU A 186 6.56 11.58 8.90
C GLU A 186 7.42 10.41 9.38
N SER A 187 7.62 10.30 10.71
CA SER A 187 8.43 9.24 11.32
C SER A 187 7.58 8.32 12.21
N ARG A 188 6.53 7.72 11.65
CA ARG A 188 5.66 6.74 12.33
C ARG A 188 4.95 5.86 11.31
N LEU A 189 4.51 4.66 11.69
CA LEU A 189 3.80 3.71 10.81
C LEU A 189 2.32 4.06 10.58
N SER A 190 1.69 4.82 11.48
CA SER A 190 0.26 5.16 11.42
C SER A 190 -0.67 3.97 11.16
N GLY A 191 -0.38 2.84 11.79
CA GLY A 191 -1.21 1.64 11.67
C GLY A 191 -0.98 0.82 10.39
N PHE A 192 0.05 1.11 9.61
CA PHE A 192 0.36 0.36 8.40
C PHE A 192 1.06 -0.95 8.72
N LEU A 193 0.54 -2.08 8.21
CA LEU A 193 1.08 -3.44 8.30
C LEU A 193 1.63 -3.80 9.70
N LEU A 194 0.81 -3.59 10.76
CA LEU A 194 1.27 -3.70 12.14
C LEU A 194 1.74 -5.11 12.51
N TRP A 195 1.07 -6.14 12.01
CA TRP A 195 1.46 -7.53 12.24
C TRP A 195 2.60 -7.93 11.31
N GLN A 196 2.40 -7.72 10.03
CA GLN A 196 3.33 -8.16 8.99
C GLN A 196 4.67 -7.41 9.03
N GLY A 197 4.67 -6.16 9.50
CA GLY A 197 5.87 -5.31 9.58
C GLY A 197 6.70 -5.48 10.86
N ALA A 198 6.40 -6.50 11.69
CA ALA A 198 7.05 -6.69 12.98
C ALA A 198 8.58 -6.84 12.87
N TYR A 199 9.06 -7.41 11.78
CA TYR A 199 10.49 -7.63 11.50
C TYR A 199 11.00 -6.84 10.30
N ALA A 200 10.17 -5.95 9.73
CA ALA A 200 10.59 -5.10 8.62
C ALA A 200 11.62 -4.06 9.06
N GLU A 201 12.60 -3.81 8.20
CA GLU A 201 13.40 -2.59 8.33
C GLU A 201 12.54 -1.37 8.00
N ILE A 202 12.73 -0.25 8.70
CA ILE A 202 11.91 0.94 8.52
C ILE A 202 12.79 2.15 8.22
N GLU A 203 12.55 2.77 7.07
CA GLU A 203 13.21 4.00 6.63
C GLU A 203 12.23 5.17 6.63
N PHE A 204 12.46 6.15 7.49
CA PHE A 204 11.69 7.38 7.55
C PHE A 204 12.37 8.51 6.79
N LEU A 205 11.62 9.18 5.92
CA LEU A 205 12.05 10.35 5.16
C LEU A 205 11.20 11.58 5.54
N PRO A 206 11.35 12.12 6.77
CA PRO A 206 10.44 13.16 7.29
C PRO A 206 10.49 14.46 6.50
N ASN A 207 11.60 14.77 5.86
CA ASN A 207 11.81 15.98 5.07
C ASN A 207 11.50 15.80 3.57
N LYS A 208 10.96 14.64 3.17
CA LYS A 208 10.62 14.34 1.78
C LYS A 208 9.10 14.18 1.63
N LEU A 209 8.46 15.00 0.81
CA LEU A 209 7.05 14.84 0.47
C LEU A 209 6.89 13.80 -0.64
N TRP A 210 5.78 13.02 -0.62
CA TRP A 210 5.59 11.95 -1.59
C TRP A 210 5.75 12.37 -3.06
N PRO A 211 5.15 13.49 -3.55
CA PRO A 211 5.35 13.90 -4.94
C PRO A 211 6.80 14.24 -5.31
N GLU A 212 7.66 14.54 -4.33
CA GLU A 212 9.08 14.83 -4.51
C GLU A 212 9.97 13.58 -4.46
N PHE A 213 9.42 12.44 -4.00
CA PHE A 213 10.15 11.18 -3.91
C PHE A 213 10.72 10.76 -5.26
N SER A 214 11.99 10.40 -5.30
CA SER A 214 12.73 10.10 -6.53
C SER A 214 13.26 8.66 -6.55
N LYS A 215 13.67 8.19 -7.74
CA LYS A 215 14.37 6.91 -7.89
C LYS A 215 15.63 6.83 -7.03
N ASN A 216 16.37 7.95 -6.90
CA ASN A 216 17.56 8.01 -6.07
C ASN A 216 17.23 7.86 -4.57
N ASP A 217 16.09 8.41 -4.11
CA ASP A 217 15.64 8.21 -2.74
C ASP A 217 15.33 6.72 -2.49
N LEU A 218 14.66 6.05 -3.43
CA LEU A 218 14.38 4.60 -3.34
C LEU A 218 15.67 3.77 -3.31
N ILE A 219 16.60 4.05 -4.23
CA ILE A 219 17.91 3.37 -4.29
C ILE A 219 18.65 3.54 -2.96
N ARG A 220 18.68 4.74 -2.39
CA ARG A 220 19.31 5.00 -1.10
C ARG A 220 18.69 4.15 0.03
N CYS A 221 17.37 4.10 0.14
CA CYS A 221 16.69 3.28 1.15
C CYS A 221 17.01 1.79 0.97
N ILE A 222 17.05 1.28 -0.27
CA ILE A 222 17.42 -0.11 -0.54
C ILE A 222 18.91 -0.36 -0.23
N GLN A 223 19.79 0.61 -0.48
CA GLN A 223 21.20 0.51 -0.11
C GLN A 223 21.41 0.45 1.42
N GLU A 224 20.65 1.25 2.20
CA GLU A 224 20.70 1.16 3.67
C GLU A 224 20.18 -0.20 4.14
N TYR A 225 19.06 -0.69 3.60
CA TYR A 225 18.56 -2.04 3.86
C TYR A 225 19.62 -3.12 3.54
N SER A 226 20.32 -3.00 2.43
CA SER A 226 21.29 -4.01 1.97
C SER A 226 22.58 -4.11 2.82
N LYS A 227 22.80 -3.17 3.72
CA LYS A 227 23.95 -3.18 4.66
C LYS A 227 23.71 -4.06 5.90
N ARG A 228 22.49 -4.53 6.08
CA ARG A 228 22.05 -5.33 7.23
C ARG A 228 21.80 -6.79 6.81
#